data_9e1fe406f02796e40d11c6668000b394
#
_entry.id   9e1fe406f02796e40d11c6668000b394
#
_cell.length_a   1.000
_cell.length_b   1.000
_cell.length_c   1.000
_cell.angle_alpha   90.00
_cell.angle_beta   90.00
_cell.angle_gamma   90.00
#
_symmetry.space_group_name_H-M   'P 1'
#
loop_
_entity.id
_entity.type
_entity.pdbx_description
1 polymer ?
#
loop_
_entity_poly.entity_id
_entity_poly.type
_entity_poly.pdbx_seq_one_letter_code
_entity_poly.pdbx_strand_id
1 'polypeptide(L)'
;MPFGVIFDGYVDEPACLGVPPYVSPYVRYCAGVLRYFNYDIAYYTCDQWREDRNAVEDDLAKADIIAIIAGLTVPGRYRGGSPLLLSELQSIAALKRKGLIFLGGPIVAGYALQGGRNALKLDLEDIDCLVTGDIEEVLFSYLSKGEIVPHLKRHGYDGVDLWSKLGSTVVRLHPWYPWIMAEMELSRGCDRIGTRCSFCTEGRFGIFEERSTEGVLEEMESLYRAGVRAFRFGRCSNILTYHGIASHKGRIPNPHALEELYKGSRQVCPNLSVLHTDNANPKTIADFPDQSVEAIGVISKYDTEGDVLSFGIENLDPFVRKINNLKVDFDEAILAVRLVNEVGGWRPTPRSLPKVLPGLNFLVGLAGDTDKALEVNSAFLRQILDEGLAVRRINIRKPMVFDGTLLKDLLPTYPNKVKESRYKKWKEWVRDEIDRAFLQRVAPVGCILENVRVEEKSGKLSFGRQLATYPLLVGIVDETLKLGDITTISIVDYGRRSVTGIPFPLDINNCPASSLMAIPGIGKARAMRIMQGRPYFSIGELKEALDDESLIDELAPFLSIDHTAHSQ
;
A
#
# COMPACT_ATOMS: atom_id res chain seq x y z
N MET A 1 7.40 -35.71 9.31
CA MET A 1 6.48 -35.06 8.36
C MET A 1 7.31 -34.42 7.27
N PRO A 2 6.83 -34.30 6.05
CA PRO A 2 7.52 -33.54 5.04
C PRO A 2 7.60 -32.06 5.47
N PHE A 3 8.68 -31.39 5.05
CA PHE A 3 8.99 -30.02 5.50
C PHE A 3 9.07 -29.07 4.32
N GLY A 4 8.35 -27.96 4.39
CA GLY A 4 8.31 -26.93 3.35
C GLY A 4 8.74 -25.58 3.88
N VAL A 5 9.47 -24.82 3.06
CA VAL A 5 9.82 -23.43 3.35
C VAL A 5 9.12 -22.50 2.37
N ILE A 6 8.44 -21.49 2.90
CA ILE A 6 7.97 -20.35 2.13
C ILE A 6 8.96 -19.21 2.34
N PHE A 7 9.61 -18.80 1.26
CA PHE A 7 10.54 -17.69 1.27
C PHE A 7 9.89 -16.47 0.61
N ASP A 8 9.56 -15.47 1.44
CA ASP A 8 8.92 -14.23 1.00
C ASP A 8 9.99 -13.20 0.60
N GLY A 9 10.21 -13.09 -0.69
CA GLY A 9 11.08 -12.08 -1.29
C GLY A 9 10.41 -10.73 -1.50
N TYR A 10 9.20 -10.56 -0.97
CA TYR A 10 8.30 -9.41 -1.11
C TYR A 10 7.84 -9.16 -2.54
N VAL A 11 6.54 -9.21 -2.71
CA VAL A 11 5.88 -8.88 -3.98
C VAL A 11 5.64 -7.38 -4.04
N ASP A 12 6.03 -6.74 -5.14
CA ASP A 12 5.59 -5.39 -5.48
C ASP A 12 5.21 -5.36 -6.95
N GLU A 13 3.92 -5.38 -7.21
CA GLU A 13 3.35 -5.23 -8.53
C GLU A 13 2.22 -4.19 -8.50
N PRO A 14 1.74 -3.65 -9.65
CA PRO A 14 0.77 -2.56 -9.67
C PRO A 14 -0.51 -2.80 -8.87
N ALA A 15 -0.94 -4.04 -8.76
CA ALA A 15 -2.19 -4.42 -8.09
C ALA A 15 -1.98 -5.25 -6.80
N CYS A 16 -0.74 -5.47 -6.36
CA CYS A 16 -0.47 -6.25 -5.14
C CYS A 16 0.78 -5.75 -4.45
N LEU A 17 0.71 -5.58 -3.14
CA LEU A 17 1.85 -5.24 -2.30
C LEU A 17 2.13 -6.39 -1.32
N GLY A 18 3.41 -6.69 -1.12
CA GLY A 18 3.86 -7.70 -0.17
C GLY A 18 5.08 -7.26 0.63
N VAL A 19 5.47 -5.97 0.50
CA VAL A 19 6.55 -5.39 1.30
C VAL A 19 5.99 -4.97 2.64
N PRO A 20 6.61 -5.31 3.78
CA PRO A 20 6.06 -5.02 5.10
C PRO A 20 5.61 -3.57 5.26
N PRO A 21 4.47 -3.33 5.90
CA PRO A 21 3.64 -4.28 6.66
C PRO A 21 2.69 -5.16 5.84
N TYR A 22 2.65 -5.03 4.51
CA TYR A 22 1.73 -5.80 3.67
C TYR A 22 2.22 -7.25 3.50
N VAL A 23 1.27 -8.19 3.53
CA VAL A 23 1.51 -9.61 3.27
C VAL A 23 0.72 -10.02 2.04
N SER A 24 1.42 -10.46 0.99
CA SER A 24 0.79 -10.83 -0.27
C SER A 24 -0.10 -12.07 -0.13
N PRO A 25 -1.13 -12.24 -0.98
CA PRO A 25 -1.97 -13.43 -0.94
C PRO A 25 -1.23 -14.71 -1.35
N TYR A 26 -0.23 -14.62 -2.23
CA TYR A 26 0.50 -15.78 -2.75
C TYR A 26 1.20 -16.60 -1.66
N VAL A 27 1.72 -15.92 -0.64
CA VAL A 27 2.33 -16.55 0.55
C VAL A 27 1.32 -17.47 1.25
N ARG A 28 0.09 -16.99 1.43
CA ARG A 28 -0.98 -17.75 2.10
C ARG A 28 -1.46 -18.91 1.26
N TYR A 29 -1.58 -18.70 -0.07
CA TYR A 29 -2.01 -19.75 -0.99
C TYR A 29 -1.01 -20.89 -1.03
N CYS A 30 0.28 -20.59 -1.18
CA CYS A 30 1.34 -21.60 -1.11
C CYS A 30 1.38 -22.33 0.24
N ALA A 31 1.21 -21.61 1.35
CA ALA A 31 1.11 -22.22 2.68
C ALA A 31 -0.09 -23.16 2.77
N GLY A 32 -1.23 -22.79 2.19
CA GLY A 32 -2.43 -23.61 2.15
C GLY A 32 -2.25 -24.89 1.35
N VAL A 33 -1.59 -24.81 0.20
CA VAL A 33 -1.25 -25.99 -0.60
C VAL A 33 -0.34 -26.93 0.21
N LEU A 34 0.73 -26.44 0.81
CA LEU A 34 1.63 -27.28 1.61
C LEU A 34 0.90 -27.94 2.80
N ARG A 35 0.02 -27.20 3.49
CA ARG A 35 -0.79 -27.75 4.59
C ARG A 35 -1.81 -28.78 4.12
N TYR A 36 -2.40 -28.61 2.95
CA TYR A 36 -3.29 -29.59 2.35
C TYR A 36 -2.62 -30.97 2.20
N PHE A 37 -1.32 -30.97 1.89
CA PHE A 37 -0.51 -32.19 1.79
C PHE A 37 0.24 -32.54 3.08
N ASN A 38 -0.17 -31.98 4.24
CA ASN A 38 0.38 -32.25 5.57
C ASN A 38 1.87 -31.94 5.73
N TYR A 39 2.37 -30.90 5.06
CA TYR A 39 3.72 -30.37 5.29
C TYR A 39 3.77 -29.56 6.60
N ASP A 40 4.86 -29.74 7.35
CA ASP A 40 5.28 -28.74 8.31
C ASP A 40 5.90 -27.55 7.57
N ILE A 41 5.66 -26.31 8.06
CA ILE A 41 5.99 -25.08 7.30
C ILE A 41 6.82 -24.14 8.14
N ALA A 42 7.98 -23.76 7.62
CA ALA A 42 8.68 -22.54 8.01
C ALA A 42 8.39 -21.40 7.01
N TYR A 43 8.41 -20.19 7.51
CA TYR A 43 8.24 -18.96 6.73
C TYR A 43 9.37 -18.01 7.05
N TYR A 44 10.00 -17.51 6.02
CA TYR A 44 11.08 -16.54 6.14
C TYR A 44 10.90 -15.40 5.15
N THR A 45 11.17 -14.18 5.61
CA THR A 45 11.31 -13.02 4.74
C THR A 45 12.77 -12.86 4.29
N CYS A 46 12.96 -12.16 3.16
CA CYS A 46 14.32 -11.82 2.73
C CYS A 46 15.07 -10.95 3.75
N ASP A 47 14.39 -10.17 4.59
CA ASP A 47 15.03 -9.41 5.66
C ASP A 47 15.50 -10.32 6.80
N GLN A 48 14.72 -11.35 7.18
CA GLN A 48 15.18 -12.34 8.16
C GLN A 48 16.41 -13.11 7.67
N TRP A 49 16.47 -13.45 6.37
CA TRP A 49 17.66 -14.08 5.78
C TRP A 49 18.88 -13.16 5.82
N ARG A 50 18.70 -11.84 5.66
CA ARG A 50 19.78 -10.84 5.80
C ARG A 50 20.27 -10.71 7.25
N GLU A 51 19.36 -10.84 8.22
CA GLU A 51 19.65 -10.71 9.65
C GLU A 51 20.31 -11.98 10.23
N ASP A 52 19.80 -13.15 9.90
CA ASP A 52 20.32 -14.46 10.35
C ASP A 52 20.37 -15.46 9.19
N ARG A 53 21.38 -15.28 8.38
CA ARG A 53 21.59 -16.09 7.18
C ARG A 53 21.72 -17.57 7.49
N ASN A 54 22.47 -17.93 8.54
CA ASN A 54 22.78 -19.33 8.85
C ASN A 54 21.53 -20.11 9.27
N ALA A 55 20.71 -19.55 10.15
CA ALA A 55 19.48 -20.22 10.60
C ALA A 55 18.51 -20.46 9.44
N VAL A 56 18.37 -19.47 8.55
CA VAL A 56 17.46 -19.60 7.39
C VAL A 56 18.01 -20.60 6.37
N GLU A 57 19.32 -20.58 6.07
CA GLU A 57 19.96 -21.50 5.13
C GLU A 57 19.93 -22.95 5.63
N ASP A 58 20.01 -23.16 6.94
CA ASP A 58 19.87 -24.49 7.56
C ASP A 58 18.48 -25.10 7.30
N ASP A 59 17.42 -24.32 7.36
CA ASP A 59 16.07 -24.80 7.07
C ASP A 59 15.82 -24.95 5.56
N LEU A 60 16.36 -24.04 4.73
CA LEU A 60 16.34 -24.18 3.28
C LEU A 60 17.03 -25.47 2.82
N ALA A 61 18.16 -25.82 3.43
CA ALA A 61 18.90 -27.05 3.11
C ALA A 61 18.12 -28.34 3.42
N LYS A 62 17.29 -28.33 4.48
CA LYS A 62 16.51 -29.49 4.95
C LYS A 62 15.16 -29.63 4.27
N ALA A 63 14.62 -28.55 3.70
CA ALA A 63 13.29 -28.53 3.12
C ALA A 63 13.13 -29.50 1.95
N ASP A 64 11.96 -30.15 1.87
CA ASP A 64 11.56 -30.95 0.72
C ASP A 64 11.04 -30.07 -0.43
N ILE A 65 10.42 -28.95 -0.08
CA ILE A 65 9.88 -27.95 -1.00
C ILE A 65 10.28 -26.55 -0.51
N ILE A 66 10.77 -25.72 -1.41
CA ILE A 66 11.04 -24.31 -1.18
C ILE A 66 10.20 -23.50 -2.19
N ALA A 67 9.23 -22.75 -1.68
CA ALA A 67 8.44 -21.83 -2.49
C ALA A 67 8.99 -20.40 -2.30
N ILE A 68 9.67 -19.86 -3.30
CA ILE A 68 10.17 -18.48 -3.31
C ILE A 68 9.16 -17.61 -4.06
N ILE A 69 8.67 -16.56 -3.40
CA ILE A 69 7.74 -15.59 -3.99
C ILE A 69 8.43 -14.24 -4.02
N ALA A 70 8.77 -13.74 -5.21
CA ALA A 70 9.55 -12.52 -5.35
C ALA A 70 8.90 -11.52 -6.31
N GLY A 71 8.97 -10.26 -5.91
CA GLY A 71 8.51 -9.11 -6.69
C GLY A 71 9.55 -8.62 -7.68
N LEU A 72 9.19 -7.56 -8.38
CA LEU A 72 10.08 -6.85 -9.28
C LEU A 72 10.97 -5.87 -8.49
N THR A 73 10.94 -4.62 -8.87
CA THR A 73 11.66 -3.55 -8.19
C THR A 73 10.68 -2.68 -7.43
N VAL A 74 10.94 -2.41 -6.18
CA VAL A 74 10.14 -1.44 -5.41
C VAL A 74 10.45 -0.03 -5.89
N PRO A 75 9.46 0.73 -6.35
CA PRO A 75 9.67 2.10 -6.84
C PRO A 75 9.86 3.13 -5.72
N GLY A 76 10.13 2.73 -4.51
CA GLY A 76 10.38 3.58 -3.36
C GLY A 76 11.15 2.84 -2.28
N ARG A 77 11.58 3.59 -1.26
CA ARG A 77 12.15 2.99 -0.05
C ARG A 77 11.01 2.79 0.95
N TYR A 78 10.76 1.53 1.30
CA TYR A 78 9.96 1.20 2.46
C TYR A 78 10.88 1.18 3.69
N ARG A 79 10.45 1.79 4.78
CA ARG A 79 11.15 1.61 6.05
C ARG A 79 10.82 0.22 6.58
N GLY A 80 11.87 -0.54 6.95
CA GLY A 80 11.72 -1.87 7.52
C GLY A 80 11.39 -2.98 6.52
N GLY A 81 11.68 -2.82 5.23
CA GLY A 81 11.55 -3.88 4.25
C GLY A 81 12.20 -3.52 2.92
N SER A 82 12.90 -4.46 2.32
CA SER A 82 13.52 -4.29 1.01
C SER A 82 13.36 -5.58 0.22
N PRO A 83 12.79 -5.55 -1.01
CA PRO A 83 12.61 -6.74 -1.82
C PRO A 83 13.92 -7.48 -2.07
N LEU A 84 13.79 -8.78 -2.32
CA LEU A 84 14.88 -9.67 -2.65
C LEU A 84 15.64 -9.17 -3.89
N LEU A 85 16.96 -9.04 -3.76
CA LEU A 85 17.83 -8.69 -4.88
C LEU A 85 18.14 -9.93 -5.72
N LEU A 86 18.47 -9.72 -7.01
CA LEU A 86 18.86 -10.83 -7.90
C LEU A 86 20.08 -11.58 -7.36
N SER A 87 21.09 -10.88 -6.86
CA SER A 87 22.29 -11.51 -6.27
C SER A 87 22.00 -12.34 -5.03
N GLU A 88 21.01 -11.92 -4.23
CA GLU A 88 20.55 -12.67 -3.06
C GLU A 88 19.79 -13.93 -3.50
N LEU A 89 18.92 -13.80 -4.50
CA LEU A 89 18.21 -14.93 -5.10
C LEU A 89 19.19 -15.96 -5.69
N GLN A 90 20.24 -15.51 -6.39
CA GLN A 90 21.31 -16.37 -6.88
C GLN A 90 22.03 -17.10 -5.75
N SER A 91 22.32 -16.41 -4.65
CA SER A 91 22.96 -17.02 -3.47
C SER A 91 22.09 -18.11 -2.84
N ILE A 92 20.77 -17.87 -2.75
CA ILE A 92 19.81 -18.84 -2.21
C ILE A 92 19.67 -20.04 -3.16
N ALA A 93 19.59 -19.81 -4.47
CA ALA A 93 19.47 -20.86 -5.48
C ALA A 93 20.68 -21.82 -5.47
N ALA A 94 21.87 -21.28 -5.30
CA ALA A 94 23.13 -22.04 -5.26
C ALA A 94 23.37 -22.85 -3.97
N LEU A 95 22.48 -22.76 -2.96
CA LEU A 95 22.62 -23.52 -1.72
C LEU A 95 22.50 -25.03 -1.99
N LYS A 96 23.38 -25.82 -1.37
CA LYS A 96 23.24 -27.28 -1.34
C LYS A 96 21.98 -27.64 -0.53
N ARG A 97 21.01 -28.26 -1.16
CA ARG A 97 19.70 -28.55 -0.57
C ARG A 97 19.19 -29.95 -0.90
N LYS A 98 18.20 -30.39 -0.15
CA LYS A 98 17.52 -31.68 -0.35
C LYS A 98 16.40 -31.58 -1.39
N GLY A 99 15.58 -30.55 -1.28
CA GLY A 99 14.34 -30.44 -2.03
C GLY A 99 14.39 -29.49 -3.23
N LEU A 100 13.24 -29.26 -3.83
CA LEU A 100 13.07 -28.46 -5.04
C LEU A 100 12.72 -27.00 -4.74
N ILE A 101 13.27 -26.08 -5.52
CA ILE A 101 12.90 -24.66 -5.51
C ILE A 101 11.90 -24.35 -6.61
N PHE A 102 10.74 -23.83 -6.19
CA PHE A 102 9.74 -23.21 -7.06
C PHE A 102 9.83 -21.69 -6.89
N LEU A 103 10.24 -20.98 -7.93
CA LEU A 103 10.30 -19.53 -7.95
C LEU A 103 9.11 -18.96 -8.71
N GLY A 104 8.27 -18.19 -8.03
CA GLY A 104 7.11 -17.51 -8.61
C GLY A 104 7.08 -16.02 -8.26
N GLY A 105 6.00 -15.37 -8.69
CA GLY A 105 5.77 -13.95 -8.49
C GLY A 105 6.19 -13.07 -9.67
N PRO A 106 6.04 -11.74 -9.56
CA PRO A 106 6.26 -10.82 -10.69
C PRO A 106 7.67 -10.84 -11.29
N ILE A 107 8.70 -11.22 -10.51
CA ILE A 107 10.09 -11.31 -10.98
C ILE A 107 10.26 -12.24 -12.19
N VAL A 108 9.39 -13.23 -12.32
CA VAL A 108 9.43 -14.21 -13.43
C VAL A 108 9.10 -13.56 -14.77
N ALA A 109 8.34 -12.48 -14.79
CA ALA A 109 8.06 -11.72 -16.02
C ALA A 109 9.27 -10.90 -16.50
N GLY A 110 10.28 -10.75 -15.67
CA GLY A 110 11.49 -9.99 -15.90
C GLY A 110 11.77 -9.02 -14.75
N TYR A 111 12.97 -8.48 -14.72
CA TYR A 111 13.40 -7.54 -13.69
C TYR A 111 14.15 -6.35 -14.30
N ALA A 112 14.20 -5.22 -13.61
CA ALA A 112 15.07 -4.11 -13.92
C ALA A 112 15.44 -3.35 -12.64
N LEU A 113 16.70 -2.90 -12.57
CA LEU A 113 17.20 -2.15 -11.41
C LEU A 113 16.62 -0.73 -11.34
N GLN A 114 16.05 -0.22 -12.44
CA GLN A 114 15.50 1.13 -12.54
C GLN A 114 14.32 1.17 -13.51
N GLY A 115 13.30 1.98 -13.20
CA GLY A 115 12.23 2.29 -14.15
C GLY A 115 12.76 3.01 -15.41
N GLY A 116 12.04 2.88 -16.52
CA GLY A 116 12.44 3.43 -17.83
C GLY A 116 13.46 2.55 -18.57
N ARG A 117 13.70 1.32 -18.13
CA ARG A 117 14.57 0.34 -18.76
C ARG A 117 13.78 -0.86 -19.26
N ASN A 118 14.34 -1.55 -20.26
CA ASN A 118 13.82 -2.87 -20.64
C ASN A 118 13.99 -3.84 -19.49
N ALA A 119 12.95 -4.64 -19.25
CA ALA A 119 13.04 -5.75 -18.32
C ALA A 119 13.98 -6.82 -18.89
N LEU A 120 14.84 -7.35 -18.04
CA LEU A 120 15.73 -8.47 -18.35
C LEU A 120 15.04 -9.77 -17.90
N LYS A 121 15.20 -10.82 -18.68
CA LYS A 121 14.73 -12.15 -18.28
C LYS A 121 15.64 -12.72 -17.19
N LEU A 122 15.04 -13.49 -16.30
CA LEU A 122 15.82 -14.29 -15.34
C LEU A 122 16.51 -15.42 -16.08
N ASP A 123 17.78 -15.59 -15.77
CA ASP A 123 18.61 -16.72 -16.17
C ASP A 123 19.23 -17.29 -14.88
N LEU A 124 18.64 -18.37 -14.35
CA LEU A 124 18.98 -18.97 -13.07
C LEU A 124 19.00 -20.49 -13.26
N GLU A 125 20.21 -21.05 -13.40
CA GLU A 125 20.42 -22.48 -13.63
C GLU A 125 20.07 -23.34 -12.41
N ASP A 126 20.17 -22.80 -11.19
CA ASP A 126 19.97 -23.51 -9.93
C ASP A 126 18.51 -23.49 -9.40
N ILE A 127 17.56 -23.00 -10.17
CA ILE A 127 16.12 -23.03 -9.87
C ILE A 127 15.46 -24.23 -10.56
N ASP A 128 14.86 -25.13 -9.79
CA ASP A 128 14.23 -26.34 -10.34
C ASP A 128 12.97 -26.06 -11.15
N CYS A 129 12.18 -25.06 -10.73
CA CYS A 129 10.98 -24.64 -11.44
C CYS A 129 10.84 -23.11 -11.43
N LEU A 130 11.03 -22.47 -12.59
CA LEU A 130 10.66 -21.07 -12.81
C LEU A 130 9.18 -21.01 -13.21
N VAL A 131 8.32 -20.63 -12.26
CA VAL A 131 6.87 -20.67 -12.42
C VAL A 131 6.35 -19.47 -13.19
N THR A 132 5.95 -19.67 -14.43
CA THR A 132 5.34 -18.64 -15.30
C THR A 132 3.82 -18.60 -15.22
N GLY A 133 3.22 -19.60 -14.58
CA GLY A 133 1.81 -19.66 -14.22
C GLY A 133 1.52 -19.16 -12.81
N ASP A 134 0.58 -19.80 -12.13
CA ASP A 134 0.21 -19.53 -10.75
C ASP A 134 0.95 -20.50 -9.83
N ILE A 135 1.77 -19.98 -8.91
CA ILE A 135 2.70 -20.78 -8.11
C ILE A 135 1.97 -21.79 -7.22
N GLU A 136 0.85 -21.41 -6.64
CA GLU A 136 0.02 -22.29 -5.83
C GLU A 136 -0.54 -23.46 -6.64
N GLU A 137 -0.95 -23.23 -7.89
CA GLU A 137 -1.48 -24.27 -8.77
C GLU A 137 -0.39 -25.23 -9.26
N VAL A 138 0.78 -24.69 -9.59
CA VAL A 138 1.96 -25.51 -9.96
C VAL A 138 2.40 -26.40 -8.80
N LEU A 139 2.45 -25.86 -7.58
CA LEU A 139 2.76 -26.63 -6.36
C LEU A 139 1.72 -27.71 -6.10
N PHE A 140 0.44 -27.38 -6.22
CA PHE A 140 -0.65 -28.35 -6.04
C PHE A 140 -0.57 -29.49 -7.07
N SER A 141 -0.34 -29.16 -8.34
CA SER A 141 -0.16 -30.16 -9.41
C SER A 141 1.03 -31.06 -9.14
N TYR A 142 2.18 -30.49 -8.76
CA TYR A 142 3.36 -31.28 -8.42
C TYR A 142 3.12 -32.23 -7.24
N LEU A 143 2.57 -31.73 -6.13
CA LEU A 143 2.35 -32.54 -4.94
C LEU A 143 1.27 -33.60 -5.10
N SER A 144 0.31 -33.39 -6.01
CA SER A 144 -0.76 -34.36 -6.28
C SER A 144 -0.41 -35.41 -7.33
N LYS A 145 0.40 -35.06 -8.35
CA LYS A 145 0.68 -35.88 -9.52
C LYS A 145 2.15 -36.19 -9.76
N GLY A 146 3.06 -35.51 -9.09
CA GLY A 146 4.51 -35.59 -9.33
C GLY A 146 4.98 -34.87 -10.61
N GLU A 147 4.13 -34.08 -11.25
CA GLU A 147 4.44 -33.41 -12.52
C GLU A 147 4.69 -31.91 -12.32
N ILE A 148 5.82 -31.41 -12.81
CA ILE A 148 6.13 -29.97 -12.83
C ILE A 148 5.65 -29.39 -14.14
N VAL A 149 4.60 -28.55 -14.08
CA VAL A 149 4.05 -27.81 -15.22
C VAL A 149 4.19 -26.30 -14.96
N PRO A 150 5.32 -25.66 -15.30
CA PRO A 150 5.66 -24.29 -14.87
C PRO A 150 4.68 -23.21 -15.31
N HIS A 151 3.95 -23.42 -16.40
CA HIS A 151 2.99 -22.47 -16.98
C HIS A 151 1.53 -22.74 -16.58
N LEU A 152 1.30 -23.67 -15.66
CA LEU A 152 -0.04 -24.00 -15.21
C LEU A 152 -0.69 -22.80 -14.54
N LYS A 153 -1.90 -22.49 -14.99
CA LYS A 153 -2.73 -21.42 -14.43
C LYS A 153 -3.95 -22.03 -13.77
N ARG A 154 -4.37 -21.47 -12.67
CA ARG A 154 -5.63 -21.83 -12.04
C ARG A 154 -6.82 -21.42 -12.91
N HIS A 155 -7.90 -22.17 -12.78
CA HIS A 155 -9.19 -21.87 -13.37
C HIS A 155 -10.16 -21.52 -12.23
N GLY A 156 -10.55 -20.25 -12.13
CA GLY A 156 -11.42 -19.79 -11.05
C GLY A 156 -10.73 -19.69 -9.68
N TYR A 157 -11.54 -19.75 -8.63
CA TYR A 157 -11.12 -19.48 -7.26
C TYR A 157 -11.33 -20.64 -6.28
N ASP A 158 -11.94 -21.78 -6.68
CA ASP A 158 -12.25 -22.88 -5.77
C ASP A 158 -11.02 -23.38 -4.99
N GLY A 159 -9.89 -23.54 -5.68
CA GLY A 159 -8.61 -23.91 -5.05
C GLY A 159 -8.12 -22.82 -4.09
N VAL A 160 -8.17 -21.57 -4.52
CA VAL A 160 -7.77 -20.41 -3.70
C VAL A 160 -8.62 -20.30 -2.45
N ASP A 161 -9.94 -20.49 -2.54
CA ASP A 161 -10.85 -20.43 -1.40
C ASP A 161 -10.54 -21.51 -0.36
N LEU A 162 -10.08 -22.68 -0.78
CA LEU A 162 -9.59 -23.71 0.12
C LEU A 162 -8.22 -23.36 0.70
N TRP A 163 -7.24 -23.04 -0.16
CA TRP A 163 -5.85 -22.84 0.25
C TRP A 163 -5.67 -21.58 1.11
N SER A 164 -6.38 -20.49 0.81
CA SER A 164 -6.31 -19.27 1.59
C SER A 164 -6.72 -19.47 3.04
N LYS A 165 -7.74 -20.28 3.28
CA LYS A 165 -8.19 -20.67 4.64
C LYS A 165 -7.17 -21.53 5.37
N LEU A 166 -6.69 -22.61 4.72
CA LEU A 166 -5.69 -23.50 5.28
C LEU A 166 -4.37 -22.81 5.57
N GLY A 167 -3.97 -21.86 4.71
CA GLY A 167 -2.73 -21.09 4.84
C GLY A 167 -2.82 -19.85 5.73
N SER A 168 -4.01 -19.48 6.22
CA SER A 168 -4.23 -18.24 6.96
C SER A 168 -3.30 -18.03 8.15
N THR A 169 -2.94 -19.11 8.86
CA THR A 169 -2.11 -19.04 10.06
C THR A 169 -0.62 -18.76 9.78
N VAL A 170 -0.15 -18.83 8.51
CA VAL A 170 1.24 -18.51 8.16
C VAL A 170 1.59 -17.07 8.52
N VAL A 171 0.62 -16.17 8.53
CA VAL A 171 0.81 -14.76 8.92
C VAL A 171 1.38 -14.57 10.31
N ARG A 172 1.18 -15.56 11.23
CA ARG A 172 1.74 -15.54 12.58
C ARG A 172 3.26 -15.72 12.61
N LEU A 173 3.83 -16.26 11.54
CA LEU A 173 5.27 -16.45 11.39
C LEU A 173 5.97 -15.21 10.84
N HIS A 174 5.20 -14.21 10.36
CA HIS A 174 5.76 -12.97 9.85
C HIS A 174 6.42 -12.17 10.99
N PRO A 175 7.67 -11.65 10.82
CA PRO A 175 8.40 -10.95 11.89
C PRO A 175 7.70 -9.69 12.41
N TRP A 176 6.80 -9.10 11.61
CA TRP A 176 6.02 -7.93 12.00
C TRP A 176 4.66 -8.26 12.62
N TYR A 177 4.31 -9.55 12.74
CA TYR A 177 3.05 -9.94 13.36
C TYR A 177 2.97 -9.45 14.83
N PRO A 178 1.82 -8.91 15.28
CA PRO A 178 0.53 -8.75 14.60
C PRO A 178 0.39 -7.46 13.77
N TRP A 179 1.46 -6.65 13.62
CA TRP A 179 1.48 -5.38 12.90
C TRP A 179 1.64 -5.60 11.39
N ILE A 180 0.65 -6.24 10.80
CA ILE A 180 0.62 -6.59 9.38
C ILE A 180 -0.73 -6.24 8.75
N MET A 181 -0.73 -6.00 7.45
CA MET A 181 -1.93 -5.81 6.63
C MET A 181 -2.02 -6.93 5.60
N ALA A 182 -3.12 -7.68 5.61
CA ALA A 182 -3.36 -8.71 4.61
C ALA A 182 -3.85 -8.08 3.31
N GLU A 183 -3.10 -8.30 2.24
CA GLU A 183 -3.53 -7.98 0.87
C GLU A 183 -4.54 -9.01 0.42
N MET A 184 -5.74 -8.58 0.00
CA MET A 184 -6.82 -9.45 -0.46
C MET A 184 -6.92 -9.44 -1.98
N GLU A 185 -7.06 -10.59 -2.59
CA GLU A 185 -7.32 -10.73 -4.01
C GLU A 185 -8.84 -10.84 -4.24
N LEU A 186 -9.38 -9.87 -4.98
CA LEU A 186 -10.78 -9.85 -5.41
C LEU A 186 -10.94 -10.23 -6.87
N SER A 187 -9.92 -9.95 -7.69
CA SER A 187 -9.92 -10.30 -9.10
C SER A 187 -8.50 -10.43 -9.64
N ARG A 188 -8.36 -11.10 -10.75
CA ARG A 188 -7.12 -11.12 -11.54
C ARG A 188 -7.37 -10.77 -12.99
N GLY A 189 -6.33 -10.26 -13.65
CA GLY A 189 -6.46 -9.71 -14.98
C GLY A 189 -7.12 -8.34 -14.96
N CYS A 190 -7.52 -7.88 -16.14
CA CYS A 190 -8.13 -6.56 -16.30
C CYS A 190 -9.38 -6.68 -17.18
N ASP A 191 -10.46 -6.05 -16.75
CA ASP A 191 -11.76 -5.99 -17.44
C ASP A 191 -11.69 -5.27 -18.81
N ARG A 192 -10.63 -4.51 -19.07
CA ARG A 192 -10.36 -3.84 -20.36
C ARG A 192 -9.74 -4.80 -21.38
N ILE A 193 -10.35 -5.94 -21.62
CA ILE A 193 -9.89 -6.91 -22.61
C ILE A 193 -9.88 -6.28 -24.02
N GLY A 194 -8.72 -6.34 -24.70
CA GLY A 194 -8.54 -5.77 -26.05
C GLY A 194 -8.14 -4.28 -26.08
N THR A 195 -8.33 -3.52 -25.01
CA THR A 195 -7.97 -2.09 -24.93
C THR A 195 -7.06 -1.77 -23.75
N ARG A 196 -6.19 -2.71 -23.40
CA ARG A 196 -5.27 -2.58 -22.25
C ARG A 196 -4.26 -1.46 -22.46
N CYS A 197 -3.85 -0.84 -21.36
CA CYS A 197 -2.77 0.15 -21.37
C CYS A 197 -1.48 -0.48 -21.93
N SER A 198 -0.71 0.27 -22.73
CA SER A 198 0.44 -0.23 -23.46
C SER A 198 1.51 -0.90 -22.59
N PHE A 199 1.69 -0.42 -21.38
CA PHE A 199 2.73 -0.86 -20.43
C PHE A 199 2.29 -1.98 -19.49
N CYS A 200 0.98 -2.32 -19.47
CA CYS A 200 0.41 -3.14 -18.39
C CYS A 200 0.69 -4.64 -18.59
N THR A 201 1.14 -5.29 -17.53
CA THR A 201 1.43 -6.73 -17.50
C THR A 201 0.24 -7.59 -17.08
N GLU A 202 -0.86 -7.01 -16.59
CA GLU A 202 -2.09 -7.75 -16.23
C GLU A 202 -2.65 -8.57 -17.40
N GLY A 203 -2.31 -8.18 -18.63
CA GLY A 203 -2.63 -8.93 -19.84
C GLY A 203 -2.09 -10.36 -19.89
N ARG A 204 -1.03 -10.67 -19.15
CA ARG A 204 -0.42 -12.01 -19.10
C ARG A 204 -1.35 -13.09 -18.55
N PHE A 205 -2.31 -12.70 -17.71
CA PHE A 205 -3.32 -13.65 -17.20
C PHE A 205 -4.25 -14.17 -18.30
N GLY A 206 -4.46 -13.39 -19.37
CA GLY A 206 -5.26 -13.78 -20.54
C GLY A 206 -6.77 -13.60 -20.36
N ILE A 207 -7.27 -13.72 -19.15
CA ILE A 207 -8.68 -13.66 -18.75
C ILE A 207 -8.86 -12.59 -17.66
N PHE A 208 -10.13 -12.21 -17.46
CA PHE A 208 -10.55 -11.45 -16.29
C PHE A 208 -11.47 -12.35 -15.47
N GLU A 209 -11.10 -12.60 -14.22
CA GLU A 209 -11.85 -13.43 -13.28
C GLU A 209 -12.05 -12.67 -11.97
N GLU A 210 -13.24 -12.80 -11.39
CA GLU A 210 -13.60 -12.23 -10.11
C GLU A 210 -13.87 -13.34 -9.09
N ARG A 211 -13.40 -13.13 -7.87
CA ARG A 211 -13.62 -14.01 -6.75
C ARG A 211 -14.98 -13.74 -6.12
N SER A 212 -15.67 -14.78 -5.66
CA SER A 212 -16.95 -14.63 -4.96
C SER A 212 -16.80 -13.85 -3.65
N THR A 213 -17.81 -13.08 -3.29
CA THR A 213 -17.86 -12.37 -2.01
C THR A 213 -17.73 -13.35 -0.84
N GLU A 214 -18.39 -14.50 -0.91
CA GLU A 214 -18.31 -15.53 0.11
C GLU A 214 -16.88 -16.04 0.33
N GLY A 215 -16.15 -16.39 -0.73
CA GLY A 215 -14.76 -16.87 -0.63
C GLY A 215 -13.81 -15.82 -0.04
N VAL A 216 -14.02 -14.54 -0.39
CA VAL A 216 -13.26 -13.43 0.21
C VAL A 216 -13.55 -13.30 1.70
N LEU A 217 -14.82 -13.34 2.11
CA LEU A 217 -15.23 -13.19 3.50
C LEU A 217 -14.77 -14.38 4.38
N GLU A 218 -14.79 -15.60 3.85
CA GLU A 218 -14.26 -16.79 4.54
C GLU A 218 -12.74 -16.71 4.78
N GLU A 219 -11.98 -16.20 3.79
CA GLU A 219 -10.56 -15.94 3.99
C GLU A 219 -10.33 -14.84 5.04
N MET A 220 -11.09 -13.73 4.96
CA MET A 220 -11.00 -12.65 5.95
C MET A 220 -11.29 -13.15 7.37
N GLU A 221 -12.34 -13.95 7.56
CA GLU A 221 -12.66 -14.56 8.85
C GLU A 221 -11.53 -15.44 9.37
N SER A 222 -10.94 -16.27 8.51
CA SER A 222 -9.81 -17.14 8.85
C SER A 222 -8.58 -16.36 9.26
N LEU A 223 -8.25 -15.29 8.53
CA LEU A 223 -7.17 -14.37 8.86
C LEU A 223 -7.45 -13.58 10.16
N TYR A 224 -8.69 -13.14 10.36
CA TYR A 224 -9.10 -12.45 11.59
C TYR A 224 -8.95 -13.35 12.81
N ARG A 225 -9.34 -14.64 12.72
CA ARG A 225 -9.10 -15.67 13.73
C ARG A 225 -7.60 -15.95 13.93
N ALA A 226 -6.79 -15.81 12.87
CA ALA A 226 -5.33 -15.88 12.96
C ALA A 226 -4.70 -14.65 13.63
N GLY A 227 -5.45 -13.57 13.89
CA GLY A 227 -5.00 -12.36 14.57
C GLY A 227 -4.81 -11.12 13.69
N VAL A 228 -5.07 -11.21 12.38
CA VAL A 228 -5.01 -10.05 11.47
C VAL A 228 -6.14 -9.07 11.83
N ARG A 229 -5.83 -7.79 11.81
CA ARG A 229 -6.78 -6.69 12.08
C ARG A 229 -6.78 -5.61 11.00
N ALA A 230 -5.94 -5.74 9.99
CA ALA A 230 -5.84 -4.80 8.88
C ALA A 230 -5.92 -5.53 7.54
N PHE A 231 -6.81 -5.06 6.68
CA PHE A 231 -7.09 -5.66 5.37
C PHE A 231 -7.07 -4.60 4.28
N ARG A 232 -6.61 -4.98 3.09
CA ARG A 232 -6.60 -4.15 1.91
C ARG A 232 -7.13 -4.91 0.69
N PHE A 233 -8.17 -4.36 0.04
CA PHE A 233 -8.69 -4.88 -1.23
C PHE A 233 -7.87 -4.34 -2.41
N GLY A 234 -6.59 -4.66 -2.43
CA GLY A 234 -5.64 -4.08 -3.38
C GLY A 234 -5.43 -4.92 -4.63
N ARG A 235 -5.54 -6.25 -4.53
CA ARG A 235 -5.42 -7.14 -5.69
C ARG A 235 -6.74 -7.17 -6.46
N CYS A 236 -7.01 -6.06 -7.17
CA CYS A 236 -8.16 -5.82 -8.02
C CYS A 236 -7.80 -4.73 -9.03
N SER A 237 -8.21 -4.85 -10.28
CA SER A 237 -7.92 -3.85 -11.31
C SER A 237 -8.79 -2.60 -11.21
N ASN A 238 -10.01 -2.74 -10.65
CA ASN A 238 -10.98 -1.66 -10.45
C ASN A 238 -12.04 -2.10 -9.43
N ILE A 239 -11.94 -1.61 -8.21
CA ILE A 239 -12.86 -2.00 -7.12
C ILE A 239 -14.32 -1.65 -7.42
N LEU A 240 -14.56 -0.52 -8.10
CA LEU A 240 -15.92 -0.04 -8.38
C LEU A 240 -16.74 -1.01 -9.23
N THR A 241 -16.06 -1.81 -10.06
CA THR A 241 -16.70 -2.77 -10.98
C THR A 241 -16.66 -4.21 -10.47
N TYR A 242 -16.40 -4.42 -9.18
CA TYR A 242 -16.49 -5.75 -8.57
C TYR A 242 -17.91 -6.31 -8.72
N HIS A 243 -18.02 -7.48 -9.37
CA HIS A 243 -19.30 -8.06 -9.84
C HIS A 243 -20.18 -7.09 -10.64
N GLY A 244 -19.54 -6.13 -11.35
CA GLY A 244 -20.24 -5.17 -12.20
C GLY A 244 -20.82 -5.79 -13.46
N ILE A 245 -21.77 -5.12 -14.07
CA ILE A 245 -22.49 -5.58 -15.27
C ILE A 245 -21.79 -5.06 -16.53
N ALA A 246 -21.50 -5.95 -17.48
CA ALA A 246 -20.89 -5.57 -18.75
C ALA A 246 -21.82 -4.67 -19.57
N SER A 247 -21.24 -3.60 -20.14
CA SER A 247 -21.92 -2.68 -21.06
C SER A 247 -21.01 -2.31 -22.25
N HIS A 248 -21.56 -1.58 -23.22
CA HIS A 248 -20.78 -1.11 -24.37
C HIS A 248 -19.69 -0.08 -24.01
N LYS A 249 -19.83 0.62 -22.87
CA LYS A 249 -18.84 1.58 -22.35
C LYS A 249 -17.84 0.96 -21.37
N GLY A 250 -18.01 -0.30 -21.00
CA GLY A 250 -17.25 -1.00 -19.97
C GLY A 250 -18.15 -1.64 -18.93
N ARG A 251 -17.63 -1.96 -17.77
CA ARG A 251 -18.42 -2.54 -16.67
C ARG A 251 -19.04 -1.42 -15.83
N ILE A 252 -20.33 -1.52 -15.61
CA ILE A 252 -21.11 -0.61 -14.74
C ILE A 252 -20.76 -0.95 -13.28
N PRO A 253 -20.47 0.03 -12.41
CA PRO A 253 -20.30 -0.20 -10.97
C PRO A 253 -21.48 -0.93 -10.35
N ASN A 254 -21.20 -1.79 -9.36
CA ASN A 254 -22.21 -2.54 -8.64
C ASN A 254 -22.22 -2.20 -7.14
N PRO A 255 -22.94 -1.15 -6.71
CA PRO A 255 -22.98 -0.75 -5.30
C PRO A 255 -23.51 -1.86 -4.39
N HIS A 256 -24.42 -2.71 -4.88
CA HIS A 256 -24.97 -3.81 -4.09
C HIS A 256 -23.92 -4.86 -3.75
N ALA A 257 -23.12 -5.31 -4.73
CA ALA A 257 -22.03 -6.26 -4.47
C ALA A 257 -20.97 -5.66 -3.53
N LEU A 258 -20.70 -4.35 -3.65
CA LEU A 258 -19.81 -3.68 -2.72
C LEU A 258 -20.42 -3.59 -1.31
N GLU A 259 -21.71 -3.29 -1.16
CA GLU A 259 -22.38 -3.30 0.15
C GLU A 259 -22.28 -4.71 0.80
N GLU A 260 -22.51 -5.78 0.03
CA GLU A 260 -22.34 -7.15 0.52
C GLU A 260 -20.91 -7.43 1.00
N LEU A 261 -19.91 -7.05 0.21
CA LEU A 261 -18.49 -7.26 0.54
C LEU A 261 -18.07 -6.47 1.78
N TYR A 262 -18.30 -5.17 1.79
CA TYR A 262 -17.81 -4.28 2.86
C TYR A 262 -18.57 -4.47 4.17
N LYS A 263 -19.89 -4.61 4.11
CA LYS A 263 -20.72 -4.94 5.27
C LYS A 263 -20.39 -6.31 5.81
N GLY A 264 -20.25 -7.30 4.94
CA GLY A 264 -19.82 -8.65 5.30
C GLY A 264 -18.45 -8.64 6.00
N SER A 265 -17.49 -7.86 5.49
CA SER A 265 -16.17 -7.69 6.11
C SER A 265 -16.26 -7.20 7.56
N ARG A 266 -17.13 -6.23 7.84
CA ARG A 266 -17.37 -5.74 9.21
C ARG A 266 -18.06 -6.77 10.10
N GLN A 267 -18.87 -7.66 9.53
CA GLN A 267 -19.55 -8.72 10.26
C GLN A 267 -18.58 -9.84 10.66
N VAL A 268 -17.76 -10.33 9.73
CA VAL A 268 -16.80 -11.41 9.98
C VAL A 268 -15.55 -10.93 10.74
N CYS A 269 -15.25 -9.62 10.68
CA CYS A 269 -14.12 -8.97 11.35
C CYS A 269 -14.58 -7.77 12.20
N PRO A 270 -15.32 -7.96 13.30
CA PRO A 270 -15.99 -6.86 14.02
C PRO A 270 -15.04 -5.80 14.60
N ASN A 271 -13.81 -6.19 14.99
CA ASN A 271 -12.81 -5.31 15.60
C ASN A 271 -11.60 -5.09 14.69
N LEU A 272 -11.81 -5.01 13.39
CA LEU A 272 -10.71 -4.66 12.48
C LEU A 272 -10.28 -3.20 12.70
N SER A 273 -8.96 -2.97 12.63
CA SER A 273 -8.35 -1.64 12.77
C SER A 273 -8.25 -0.90 11.44
N VAL A 274 -8.11 -1.64 10.34
CA VAL A 274 -8.00 -1.06 8.99
C VAL A 274 -8.78 -1.91 7.99
N LEU A 275 -9.64 -1.27 7.23
CA LEU A 275 -10.23 -1.78 6.01
C LEU A 275 -10.01 -0.72 4.94
N HIS A 276 -9.19 -1.03 3.97
CA HIS A 276 -8.83 -0.13 2.88
C HIS A 276 -8.98 -0.81 1.53
N THR A 277 -9.05 0.02 0.51
CA THR A 277 -9.05 -0.39 -0.90
C THR A 277 -7.77 0.10 -1.60
N ASP A 278 -7.73 0.14 -2.92
CA ASP A 278 -6.67 0.76 -3.70
C ASP A 278 -7.15 1.17 -5.10
N ASN A 279 -7.12 0.27 -6.09
CA ASN A 279 -7.27 0.63 -7.48
C ASN A 279 -8.73 0.95 -7.85
N ALA A 280 -8.93 2.13 -8.42
CA ALA A 280 -10.17 2.52 -9.07
C ALA A 280 -9.88 3.12 -10.46
N ASN A 281 -10.80 2.91 -11.39
CA ASN A 281 -10.66 3.45 -12.73
C ASN A 281 -11.42 4.77 -12.87
N PRO A 282 -10.73 5.91 -13.04
CA PRO A 282 -11.39 7.22 -13.17
C PRO A 282 -12.31 7.32 -14.40
N LYS A 283 -12.04 6.53 -15.46
CA LYS A 283 -12.92 6.46 -16.62
C LYS A 283 -14.27 5.82 -16.27
N THR A 284 -14.29 4.81 -15.41
CA THR A 284 -15.53 4.22 -14.91
C THR A 284 -16.37 5.26 -14.17
N ILE A 285 -15.75 6.11 -13.36
CA ILE A 285 -16.45 7.19 -12.65
C ILE A 285 -17.03 8.21 -13.63
N ALA A 286 -16.29 8.58 -14.68
CA ALA A 286 -16.75 9.52 -15.69
C ALA A 286 -17.87 8.94 -16.57
N ASP A 287 -17.79 7.66 -16.93
CA ASP A 287 -18.78 7.00 -17.79
C ASP A 287 -20.10 6.65 -17.06
N PHE A 288 -20.01 6.41 -15.74
CA PHE A 288 -21.13 5.98 -14.88
C PHE A 288 -21.16 6.76 -13.56
N PRO A 289 -21.37 8.10 -13.61
CA PRO A 289 -21.21 8.95 -12.41
C PRO A 289 -22.15 8.57 -11.28
N ASP A 290 -23.44 8.32 -11.56
CA ASP A 290 -24.43 8.03 -10.53
C ASP A 290 -24.12 6.74 -9.78
N GLN A 291 -23.87 5.64 -10.51
CA GLN A 291 -23.52 4.35 -9.91
C GLN A 291 -22.16 4.40 -9.19
N SER A 292 -21.23 5.22 -9.70
CA SER A 292 -19.94 5.42 -9.05
C SER A 292 -20.08 6.18 -7.74
N VAL A 293 -20.93 7.20 -7.68
CA VAL A 293 -21.24 7.94 -6.44
C VAL A 293 -21.83 7.00 -5.38
N GLU A 294 -22.78 6.14 -5.76
CA GLU A 294 -23.33 5.14 -4.86
C GLU A 294 -22.25 4.15 -4.37
N ALA A 295 -21.42 3.64 -5.28
CA ALA A 295 -20.34 2.71 -4.96
C ALA A 295 -19.29 3.34 -4.02
N ILE A 296 -18.86 4.58 -4.29
CA ILE A 296 -17.93 5.32 -3.42
C ILE A 296 -18.58 5.61 -2.06
N GLY A 297 -19.89 5.88 -2.04
CA GLY A 297 -20.68 6.04 -0.82
C GLY A 297 -20.64 4.79 0.06
N VAL A 298 -20.80 3.61 -0.52
CA VAL A 298 -20.66 2.33 0.18
C VAL A 298 -19.25 2.18 0.74
N ILE A 299 -18.22 2.36 -0.09
CA ILE A 299 -16.82 2.26 0.33
C ILE A 299 -16.56 3.20 1.51
N SER A 300 -16.88 4.49 1.37
CA SER A 300 -16.61 5.48 2.42
C SER A 300 -17.37 5.23 3.73
N LYS A 301 -18.52 4.56 3.67
CA LYS A 301 -19.31 4.18 4.84
C LYS A 301 -18.62 3.13 5.69
N TYR A 302 -18.03 2.12 5.07
CA TYR A 302 -17.49 0.95 5.77
C TYR A 302 -15.97 0.98 5.95
N ASP A 303 -15.23 1.65 5.08
CA ASP A 303 -13.76 1.78 5.21
C ASP A 303 -13.37 2.52 6.49
N THR A 304 -12.11 2.34 6.87
CA THR A 304 -11.47 3.20 7.86
C THR A 304 -10.98 4.48 7.20
N GLU A 305 -10.68 5.50 7.99
CA GLU A 305 -10.18 6.77 7.48
C GLU A 305 -8.79 6.68 6.85
N GLY A 306 -8.50 7.58 5.93
CA GLY A 306 -7.20 7.67 5.25
C GLY A 306 -7.05 6.73 4.05
N ASP A 307 -8.14 6.12 3.59
CA ASP A 307 -8.13 5.25 2.42
C ASP A 307 -7.97 6.01 1.09
N VAL A 308 -7.61 5.29 0.04
CA VAL A 308 -7.21 5.83 -1.25
C VAL A 308 -7.84 5.06 -2.40
N LEU A 309 -8.58 5.74 -3.26
CA LEU A 309 -8.91 5.26 -4.59
C LEU A 309 -7.78 5.65 -5.56
N SER A 310 -6.91 4.71 -5.88
CA SER A 310 -5.73 4.94 -6.73
C SER A 310 -6.12 4.98 -8.21
N PHE A 311 -6.04 6.17 -8.80
CA PHE A 311 -6.34 6.41 -10.21
C PHE A 311 -5.11 6.22 -11.09
N GLY A 312 -5.18 5.32 -12.06
CA GLY A 312 -4.23 5.23 -13.14
C GLY A 312 -4.48 6.35 -14.16
N ILE A 313 -4.00 7.55 -13.86
CA ILE A 313 -4.04 8.70 -14.79
C ILE A 313 -2.98 8.52 -15.87
N GLU A 314 -1.80 8.15 -15.48
CA GLU A 314 -0.58 7.87 -16.24
C GLU A 314 -0.07 9.10 -17.01
N ASN A 315 -0.84 9.63 -17.97
CA ASN A 315 -0.49 10.80 -18.77
C ASN A 315 -1.77 11.37 -19.41
N LEU A 316 -1.92 12.69 -19.39
CA LEU A 316 -3.11 13.38 -19.91
C LEU A 316 -2.88 14.06 -21.27
N ASP A 317 -1.66 14.02 -21.83
CA ASP A 317 -1.44 14.51 -23.20
C ASP A 317 -2.28 13.67 -24.19
N PRO A 318 -3.10 14.30 -25.04
CA PRO A 318 -4.02 13.59 -25.93
C PRO A 318 -3.34 12.61 -26.89
N PHE A 319 -2.13 12.92 -27.37
CA PHE A 319 -1.39 12.03 -28.26
C PHE A 319 -0.84 10.83 -27.51
N VAL A 320 -0.15 11.06 -26.36
CA VAL A 320 0.39 9.99 -25.52
C VAL A 320 -0.73 9.07 -25.04
N ARG A 321 -1.84 9.64 -24.60
CA ARG A 321 -3.03 8.89 -24.16
C ARG A 321 -3.55 7.97 -25.27
N LYS A 322 -3.71 8.49 -26.48
CA LYS A 322 -4.26 7.72 -27.60
C LYS A 322 -3.40 6.53 -27.97
N ILE A 323 -2.08 6.73 -28.18
CA ILE A 323 -1.21 5.65 -28.63
C ILE A 323 -0.92 4.59 -27.57
N ASN A 324 -1.01 4.95 -26.29
CA ASN A 324 -0.78 4.04 -25.17
C ASN A 324 -2.07 3.43 -24.59
N ASN A 325 -3.24 3.64 -25.21
CA ASN A 325 -4.54 3.16 -24.73
C ASN A 325 -4.84 3.56 -23.29
N LEU A 326 -4.47 4.81 -22.88
CA LEU A 326 -4.73 5.27 -21.53
C LEU A 326 -6.21 5.53 -21.31
N LYS A 327 -6.63 5.47 -20.05
CA LYS A 327 -8.04 5.32 -19.67
C LYS A 327 -8.85 6.60 -19.86
N VAL A 328 -8.38 7.72 -19.35
CA VAL A 328 -9.16 8.92 -19.03
C VAL A 328 -8.52 10.16 -19.66
N ASP A 329 -9.34 11.11 -20.09
CA ASP A 329 -8.87 12.42 -20.50
C ASP A 329 -8.84 13.42 -19.33
N PHE A 330 -8.48 14.65 -19.63
CA PHE A 330 -8.28 15.69 -18.63
C PHE A 330 -9.56 16.02 -17.86
N ASP A 331 -10.66 16.25 -18.58
CA ASP A 331 -11.92 16.66 -17.97
C ASP A 331 -12.58 15.50 -17.20
N GLU A 332 -12.52 14.30 -17.76
CA GLU A 332 -12.98 13.07 -17.11
C GLU A 332 -12.19 12.80 -15.80
N ALA A 333 -10.87 13.05 -15.81
CA ALA A 333 -10.04 12.89 -14.63
C ALA A 333 -10.39 13.92 -13.55
N ILE A 334 -10.63 15.19 -13.92
CA ILE A 334 -11.11 16.23 -12.98
C ILE A 334 -12.46 15.84 -12.38
N LEU A 335 -13.41 15.40 -13.21
CA LEU A 335 -14.74 14.94 -12.74
C LEU A 335 -14.59 13.81 -11.72
N ALA A 336 -13.76 12.81 -12.01
CA ALA A 336 -13.55 11.69 -11.09
C ALA A 336 -12.95 12.15 -9.75
N VAL A 337 -11.99 13.08 -9.77
CA VAL A 337 -11.41 13.64 -8.54
C VAL A 337 -12.46 14.41 -7.73
N ARG A 338 -13.32 15.21 -8.38
CA ARG A 338 -14.40 15.96 -7.73
C ARG A 338 -15.39 15.02 -7.04
N LEU A 339 -15.90 14.01 -7.75
CA LEU A 339 -16.89 13.07 -7.20
C LEU A 339 -16.34 12.28 -6.00
N VAL A 340 -15.09 11.84 -6.04
CA VAL A 340 -14.48 11.18 -4.86
C VAL A 340 -14.33 12.14 -3.69
N ASN A 341 -13.95 13.40 -3.92
CA ASN A 341 -13.88 14.41 -2.85
C ASN A 341 -15.26 14.69 -2.24
N GLU A 342 -16.28 14.81 -3.06
CA GLU A 342 -17.65 15.08 -2.62
C GLU A 342 -18.19 13.96 -1.74
N VAL A 343 -18.03 12.71 -2.16
CA VAL A 343 -18.66 11.54 -1.52
C VAL A 343 -17.77 10.92 -0.44
N GLY A 344 -16.46 10.84 -0.68
CA GLY A 344 -15.49 10.17 0.20
C GLY A 344 -14.69 11.10 1.11
N GLY A 345 -14.68 12.42 0.81
CA GLY A 345 -13.83 13.40 1.49
C GLY A 345 -14.27 13.82 2.90
N TRP A 346 -15.39 13.31 3.40
CA TRP A 346 -15.86 13.63 4.75
C TRP A 346 -14.96 13.01 5.84
N ARG A 347 -14.99 13.63 7.02
CA ARG A 347 -14.18 13.21 8.18
C ARG A 347 -15.09 12.69 9.29
N PRO A 348 -14.78 11.52 9.91
CA PRO A 348 -15.52 11.03 11.09
C PRO A 348 -15.55 12.03 12.24
N THR A 349 -14.45 12.73 12.45
CA THR A 349 -14.35 13.86 13.39
C THR A 349 -13.58 15.00 12.71
N PRO A 350 -13.68 16.24 13.19
CA PRO A 350 -12.90 17.37 12.62
C PRO A 350 -11.37 17.14 12.64
N ARG A 351 -10.89 16.24 13.50
CA ARG A 351 -9.47 15.92 13.68
C ARG A 351 -9.04 14.60 13.04
N SER A 352 -9.95 13.88 12.41
CA SER A 352 -9.65 12.64 11.67
C SER A 352 -9.09 12.93 10.28
N LEU A 353 -8.48 11.93 9.65
CA LEU A 353 -8.27 11.94 8.20
C LEU A 353 -9.61 11.85 7.46
N PRO A 354 -9.72 12.31 6.20
CA PRO A 354 -10.85 11.99 5.34
C PRO A 354 -11.00 10.48 5.17
N LYS A 355 -12.24 10.02 4.93
CA LYS A 355 -12.51 8.59 4.74
C LYS A 355 -11.80 8.05 3.53
N VAL A 356 -12.12 8.56 2.35
CA VAL A 356 -11.59 8.09 1.06
C VAL A 356 -11.26 9.28 0.18
N LEU A 357 -10.05 9.31 -0.36
CA LEU A 357 -9.62 10.35 -1.29
C LEU A 357 -8.96 9.74 -2.54
N PRO A 358 -8.92 10.47 -3.66
CA PRO A 358 -8.21 10.00 -4.83
C PRO A 358 -6.69 9.97 -4.59
N GLY A 359 -6.02 8.95 -5.11
CA GLY A 359 -4.58 8.91 -5.34
C GLY A 359 -4.29 8.98 -6.83
N LEU A 360 -3.22 9.63 -7.24
CA LEU A 360 -2.91 9.83 -8.65
C LEU A 360 -1.61 9.12 -9.02
N ASN A 361 -1.64 8.28 -10.05
CA ASN A 361 -0.47 7.64 -10.60
C ASN A 361 -0.12 8.26 -11.94
N PHE A 362 1.14 8.70 -12.10
CA PHE A 362 1.70 9.21 -13.35
C PHE A 362 2.86 8.36 -13.81
N LEU A 363 2.91 8.07 -15.12
CA LEU A 363 4.03 7.44 -15.79
C LEU A 363 4.69 8.40 -16.75
N VAL A 364 5.98 8.64 -16.58
CA VAL A 364 6.80 9.45 -17.48
C VAL A 364 7.74 8.55 -18.26
N GLY A 365 7.71 8.66 -19.57
CA GLY A 365 8.52 7.82 -20.45
C GLY A 365 7.72 6.79 -21.23
N LEU A 366 6.42 6.99 -21.38
CA LEU A 366 5.57 6.23 -22.28
C LEU A 366 5.92 6.52 -23.75
N ALA A 367 5.40 5.72 -24.67
CA ALA A 367 5.59 5.96 -26.10
C ALA A 367 5.03 7.35 -26.49
N GLY A 368 5.83 8.12 -27.23
CA GLY A 368 5.48 9.47 -27.68
C GLY A 368 5.52 10.56 -26.61
N ASP A 369 5.95 10.26 -25.39
CA ASP A 369 6.01 11.22 -24.28
C ASP A 369 7.01 12.35 -24.56
N THR A 370 6.66 13.57 -24.16
CA THR A 370 7.43 14.79 -24.41
C THR A 370 7.37 15.76 -23.22
N ASP A 371 8.22 16.80 -23.24
CA ASP A 371 8.16 17.87 -22.24
C ASP A 371 6.78 18.56 -22.19
N LYS A 372 6.03 18.62 -23.32
CA LYS A 372 4.67 19.16 -23.38
C LYS A 372 3.68 18.34 -22.54
N ALA A 373 3.83 17.02 -22.52
CA ALA A 373 2.97 16.17 -21.68
C ALA A 373 3.14 16.47 -20.19
N LEU A 374 4.36 16.83 -19.74
CA LEU A 374 4.57 17.28 -18.37
C LEU A 374 3.84 18.59 -18.05
N GLU A 375 3.70 19.49 -19.05
CA GLU A 375 2.94 20.74 -18.90
C GLU A 375 1.44 20.47 -18.74
N VAL A 376 0.88 19.55 -19.53
CA VAL A 376 -0.53 19.12 -19.41
C VAL A 376 -0.80 18.50 -18.05
N ASN A 377 0.06 17.58 -17.60
CA ASN A 377 -0.05 16.97 -16.29
C ASN A 377 0.08 18.00 -15.16
N SER A 378 0.91 19.05 -15.35
CA SER A 378 1.05 20.15 -14.38
C SER A 378 -0.21 21.00 -14.30
N ALA A 379 -0.83 21.32 -15.45
CA ALA A 379 -2.08 22.06 -15.50
C ALA A 379 -3.20 21.32 -14.74
N PHE A 380 -3.29 20.01 -14.92
CA PHE A 380 -4.24 19.16 -14.18
C PHE A 380 -4.03 19.23 -12.66
N LEU A 381 -2.79 19.10 -12.19
CA LEU A 381 -2.50 19.16 -10.76
C LEU A 381 -2.79 20.54 -10.16
N ARG A 382 -2.50 21.62 -10.90
CA ARG A 382 -2.84 22.98 -10.49
C ARG A 382 -4.33 23.19 -10.41
N GLN A 383 -5.09 22.74 -11.41
CA GLN A 383 -6.55 22.87 -11.41
C GLN A 383 -7.18 22.19 -10.19
N ILE A 384 -6.77 20.95 -9.86
CA ILE A 384 -7.23 20.28 -8.64
C ILE A 384 -6.94 21.12 -7.39
N LEU A 385 -5.74 21.70 -7.33
CA LEU A 385 -5.33 22.52 -6.21
C LEU A 385 -6.14 23.82 -6.13
N ASP A 386 -6.35 24.50 -7.26
CA ASP A 386 -7.08 25.77 -7.35
C ASP A 386 -8.58 25.59 -7.03
N GLU A 387 -9.15 24.43 -7.38
CA GLU A 387 -10.52 24.07 -7.01
C GLU A 387 -10.71 23.68 -5.53
N GLY A 388 -9.65 23.69 -4.73
CA GLY A 388 -9.74 23.34 -3.32
C GLY A 388 -9.88 21.84 -3.04
N LEU A 389 -9.77 21.00 -4.06
CA LEU A 389 -9.88 19.54 -3.93
C LEU A 389 -8.67 18.93 -3.21
N ALA A 390 -8.87 17.78 -2.59
CA ALA A 390 -7.83 17.04 -1.89
C ALA A 390 -7.41 15.79 -2.68
N VAL A 391 -6.12 15.49 -2.65
CA VAL A 391 -5.52 14.27 -3.20
C VAL A 391 -4.68 13.63 -2.10
N ARG A 392 -4.93 12.34 -1.84
CA ARG A 392 -4.23 11.63 -0.76
C ARG A 392 -2.77 11.36 -1.09
N ARG A 393 -2.47 11.09 -2.37
CA ARG A 393 -1.13 10.72 -2.82
C ARG A 393 -0.94 11.00 -4.31
N ILE A 394 0.27 11.42 -4.67
CA ILE A 394 0.73 11.43 -6.06
C ILE A 394 1.90 10.46 -6.18
N ASN A 395 1.80 9.52 -7.11
CA ASN A 395 2.84 8.58 -7.44
C ASN A 395 3.40 8.89 -8.85
N ILE A 396 4.70 9.05 -8.96
CA ILE A 396 5.38 9.37 -10.21
C ILE A 396 6.43 8.32 -10.47
N ARG A 397 6.25 7.55 -11.55
CA ARG A 397 7.12 6.45 -11.93
C ARG A 397 7.56 6.56 -13.38
N LYS A 398 8.54 5.76 -13.76
CA LYS A 398 8.86 5.43 -15.15
C LYS A 398 8.44 4.00 -15.41
N PRO A 399 7.82 3.70 -16.57
CA PRO A 399 7.42 2.32 -16.86
C PRO A 399 8.65 1.42 -17.01
N MET A 400 8.53 0.20 -16.55
CA MET A 400 9.44 -0.87 -16.94
C MET A 400 8.90 -1.48 -18.24
N VAL A 401 9.76 -1.72 -19.22
CA VAL A 401 9.35 -2.18 -20.54
C VAL A 401 9.53 -3.69 -20.62
N PHE A 402 8.42 -4.42 -20.55
CA PHE A 402 8.42 -5.88 -20.61
C PHE A 402 8.25 -6.38 -22.03
N ASP A 403 8.84 -7.53 -22.34
CA ASP A 403 8.57 -8.27 -23.56
C ASP A 403 7.08 -8.67 -23.62
N GLY A 404 6.50 -8.59 -24.80
CA GLY A 404 5.09 -8.88 -25.03
C GLY A 404 4.11 -7.79 -24.60
N THR A 405 4.59 -6.62 -24.18
CA THR A 405 3.75 -5.43 -23.94
C THR A 405 3.71 -4.55 -25.19
N LEU A 406 2.57 -3.91 -25.46
CA LEU A 406 2.41 -2.97 -26.58
C LEU A 406 3.42 -1.80 -26.46
N LEU A 407 3.81 -1.39 -25.26
CA LEU A 407 4.81 -0.35 -25.04
C LEU A 407 6.15 -0.72 -25.69
N LYS A 408 6.56 -1.99 -25.60
CA LYS A 408 7.81 -2.49 -26.23
C LYS A 408 7.79 -2.27 -27.74
N ASP A 409 6.63 -2.51 -28.38
CA ASP A 409 6.44 -2.41 -29.82
C ASP A 409 6.28 -0.97 -30.29
N LEU A 410 5.73 -0.10 -29.46
CA LEU A 410 5.49 1.32 -29.79
C LEU A 410 6.75 2.20 -29.69
N LEU A 411 7.64 1.93 -28.72
CA LEU A 411 8.79 2.79 -28.43
C LEU A 411 9.75 3.01 -29.62
N PRO A 412 10.01 2.04 -30.51
CA PRO A 412 10.84 2.28 -31.70
C PRO A 412 10.24 3.31 -32.66
N THR A 413 8.92 3.32 -32.82
CA THR A 413 8.20 4.26 -33.72
C THR A 413 7.92 5.60 -33.03
N TYR A 414 7.57 5.55 -31.75
CA TYR A 414 7.20 6.72 -30.93
C TYR A 414 8.11 6.82 -29.69
N PRO A 415 9.37 7.21 -29.85
CA PRO A 415 10.30 7.25 -28.72
C PRO A 415 9.88 8.29 -27.69
N ASN A 416 10.16 7.97 -26.43
CA ASN A 416 10.09 8.95 -25.35
C ASN A 416 11.15 10.05 -25.57
N LYS A 417 10.73 11.31 -25.55
CA LYS A 417 11.58 12.50 -25.74
C LYS A 417 11.73 13.35 -24.48
N VAL A 418 11.17 12.93 -23.36
CA VAL A 418 11.33 13.63 -22.07
C VAL A 418 12.78 13.52 -21.61
N LYS A 419 13.43 14.67 -21.43
CA LYS A 419 14.80 14.72 -20.91
C LYS A 419 14.82 14.38 -19.42
N GLU A 420 15.83 13.62 -18.97
CA GLU A 420 16.00 13.23 -17.56
C GLU A 420 16.00 14.43 -16.60
N SER A 421 16.65 15.52 -17.00
CA SER A 421 16.68 16.76 -16.21
C SER A 421 15.30 17.42 -16.07
N ARG A 422 14.47 17.35 -17.13
CA ARG A 422 13.09 17.88 -17.09
C ARG A 422 12.20 17.01 -16.21
N TYR A 423 12.31 15.68 -16.32
CA TYR A 423 11.63 14.75 -15.44
C TYR A 423 11.96 15.00 -13.96
N LYS A 424 13.26 15.13 -13.63
CA LYS A 424 13.69 15.41 -12.25
C LYS A 424 13.13 16.73 -11.73
N LYS A 425 13.25 17.82 -12.51
CA LYS A 425 12.70 19.14 -12.14
C LYS A 425 11.18 19.10 -11.94
N TRP A 426 10.47 18.43 -12.86
CA TRP A 426 9.01 18.29 -12.73
C TRP A 426 8.63 17.49 -11.48
N LYS A 427 9.31 16.38 -11.22
CA LYS A 427 9.08 15.57 -10.02
C LYS A 427 9.38 16.35 -8.73
N GLU A 428 10.44 17.16 -8.71
CA GLU A 428 10.77 18.03 -7.57
C GLU A 428 9.69 19.08 -7.36
N TRP A 429 9.26 19.76 -8.41
CA TRP A 429 8.15 20.71 -8.33
C TRP A 429 6.87 20.08 -7.77
N VAL A 430 6.48 18.90 -8.26
CA VAL A 430 5.31 18.19 -7.70
C VAL A 430 5.52 17.90 -6.21
N ARG A 431 6.74 17.49 -5.79
CA ARG A 431 7.02 17.16 -4.39
C ARG A 431 7.02 18.37 -3.46
N ASP A 432 7.54 19.49 -3.94
CA ASP A 432 7.75 20.66 -3.09
C ASP A 432 6.51 21.56 -3.01
N GLU A 433 5.78 21.71 -4.11
CA GLU A 433 4.65 22.62 -4.18
C GLU A 433 3.31 21.87 -4.06
N ILE A 434 3.09 20.81 -4.84
CA ILE A 434 1.79 20.15 -4.97
C ILE A 434 1.55 19.15 -3.83
N ASP A 435 2.45 18.19 -3.62
CA ASP A 435 2.31 17.18 -2.56
C ASP A 435 2.17 17.84 -1.18
N ARG A 436 2.96 18.89 -0.92
CA ARG A 436 2.92 19.59 0.36
C ARG A 436 1.57 20.28 0.61
N ALA A 437 1.03 20.95 -0.41
CA ALA A 437 -0.27 21.59 -0.30
C ALA A 437 -1.40 20.57 -0.08
N PHE A 438 -1.38 19.45 -0.79
CA PHE A 438 -2.34 18.38 -0.54
C PHE A 438 -2.18 17.75 0.83
N LEU A 439 -0.95 17.52 1.29
CA LEU A 439 -0.71 16.96 2.62
C LEU A 439 -1.32 17.84 3.73
N GLN A 440 -1.19 19.16 3.61
CA GLN A 440 -1.78 20.10 4.55
C GLN A 440 -3.32 20.07 4.55
N ARG A 441 -3.96 19.85 3.39
CA ARG A 441 -5.42 19.68 3.30
C ARG A 441 -5.89 18.35 3.88
N VAL A 442 -5.16 17.28 3.58
CA VAL A 442 -5.53 15.92 4.02
C VAL A 442 -5.34 15.74 5.51
N ALA A 443 -4.24 16.25 6.04
CA ALA A 443 -3.81 16.05 7.43
C ALA A 443 -3.39 17.39 8.04
N PRO A 444 -4.33 18.31 8.35
CA PRO A 444 -4.02 19.62 8.92
C PRO A 444 -3.38 19.52 10.30
N VAL A 445 -2.75 20.61 10.74
CA VAL A 445 -2.27 20.74 12.14
C VAL A 445 -3.42 20.45 13.09
N GLY A 446 -3.15 19.67 14.13
CA GLY A 446 -4.16 19.17 15.07
C GLY A 446 -4.86 17.90 14.62
N CYS A 447 -4.65 17.39 13.39
CA CYS A 447 -5.14 16.10 12.96
C CYS A 447 -4.52 14.98 13.81
N ILE A 448 -5.35 14.01 14.20
CA ILE A 448 -4.96 12.87 15.03
C ILE A 448 -4.70 11.65 14.14
N LEU A 449 -3.59 10.99 14.39
CA LEU A 449 -3.22 9.72 13.76
C LEU A 449 -3.13 8.67 14.86
N GLU A 450 -4.07 7.75 14.88
CA GLU A 450 -4.09 6.65 15.85
C GLU A 450 -3.20 5.49 15.40
N ASN A 451 -2.74 4.68 16.35
CA ASN A 451 -1.99 3.47 16.07
C ASN A 451 -0.74 3.68 15.22
N VAL A 452 0.05 4.72 15.49
CA VAL A 452 1.35 4.95 14.85
C VAL A 452 2.40 4.10 15.56
N ARG A 453 2.99 3.15 14.84
CA ARG A 453 4.08 2.31 15.35
C ARG A 453 5.43 2.97 15.09
N VAL A 454 6.26 3.06 16.12
CA VAL A 454 7.65 3.54 16.02
C VAL A 454 8.51 2.50 15.32
N GLU A 455 9.11 2.85 14.18
CA GLU A 455 9.88 1.94 13.32
C GLU A 455 11.37 2.26 13.28
N GLU A 456 11.75 3.51 13.58
CA GLU A 456 13.13 3.96 13.51
C GLU A 456 13.37 5.11 14.49
N LYS A 457 14.59 5.19 15.03
CA LYS A 457 15.04 6.34 15.82
C LYS A 457 16.23 7.03 15.13
N SER A 458 16.19 8.36 15.06
CA SER A 458 17.28 9.16 14.50
C SER A 458 17.49 10.42 15.35
N GLY A 459 18.50 10.39 16.19
CA GLY A 459 18.75 11.45 17.18
C GLY A 459 17.61 11.57 18.18
N LYS A 460 17.01 12.77 18.28
CA LYS A 460 15.87 13.06 19.16
C LYS A 460 14.50 12.77 18.54
N LEU A 461 14.47 12.36 17.30
CA LEU A 461 13.22 12.04 16.59
C LEU A 461 13.03 10.52 16.51
N SER A 462 11.82 10.09 16.76
CA SER A 462 11.33 8.78 16.38
C SER A 462 10.56 8.89 15.07
N PHE A 463 10.62 7.87 14.22
CA PHE A 463 9.83 7.82 12.99
C PHE A 463 8.91 6.62 13.03
N GLY A 464 7.66 6.86 12.65
CA GLY A 464 6.64 5.83 12.67
C GLY A 464 5.61 5.98 11.55
N ARG A 465 4.72 4.97 11.46
CA ARG A 465 3.60 4.93 10.51
C ARG A 465 2.40 4.24 11.13
N GLN A 466 1.20 4.59 10.63
CA GLN A 466 0.01 3.76 10.82
C GLN A 466 0.03 2.55 9.89
N LEU A 467 -0.73 1.51 10.20
CA LEU A 467 -1.19 0.57 9.17
C LEU A 467 -2.20 1.30 8.27
N ALA A 468 -1.94 1.38 6.99
CA ALA A 468 -2.83 2.03 6.01
C ALA A 468 -2.40 1.68 4.59
N THR A 469 -3.29 1.85 3.63
CA THR A 469 -2.92 1.96 2.22
C THR A 469 -2.16 3.28 2.03
N TYR A 470 -0.89 3.29 1.75
CA TYR A 470 -0.04 4.49 1.68
C TYR A 470 0.02 5.32 2.97
N PRO A 471 0.59 4.77 4.05
CA PRO A 471 0.68 5.45 5.33
C PRO A 471 1.48 6.75 5.27
N LEU A 472 1.13 7.72 6.11
CA LEU A 472 1.94 8.90 6.34
C LEU A 472 3.18 8.53 7.16
N LEU A 473 4.34 9.05 6.75
CA LEU A 473 5.53 9.02 7.59
C LEU A 473 5.42 10.13 8.63
N VAL A 474 5.52 9.76 9.89
CA VAL A 474 5.44 10.68 11.03
C VAL A 474 6.81 10.78 11.69
N GLY A 475 7.35 12.00 11.76
CA GLY A 475 8.46 12.33 12.65
C GLY A 475 7.89 12.67 14.03
N ILE A 476 8.11 11.81 15.01
CA ILE A 476 7.53 11.94 16.36
C ILE A 476 8.54 12.65 17.25
N VAL A 477 8.14 13.78 17.82
CA VAL A 477 8.98 14.56 18.72
C VAL A 477 8.77 14.06 20.16
N ASP A 478 9.33 12.89 20.44
CA ASP A 478 9.41 12.31 21.77
C ASP A 478 10.58 11.34 21.85
N GLU A 479 11.56 11.66 22.69
CA GLU A 479 12.78 10.88 22.87
C GLU A 479 12.59 9.65 23.78
N THR A 480 11.47 9.59 24.52
CA THR A 480 11.17 8.50 25.45
C THR A 480 10.64 7.24 24.78
N LEU A 481 10.00 7.39 23.60
CA LEU A 481 9.43 6.27 22.84
C LEU A 481 10.52 5.27 22.40
N LYS A 482 10.16 4.00 22.37
CA LYS A 482 11.03 2.88 21.97
C LYS A 482 10.60 2.33 20.62
N LEU A 483 11.50 1.60 19.96
CA LEU A 483 11.16 0.86 18.74
C LEU A 483 10.06 -0.15 19.05
N GLY A 484 9.04 -0.17 18.20
CA GLY A 484 7.86 -1.04 18.35
C GLY A 484 6.72 -0.44 19.18
N ASP A 485 6.94 0.65 19.90
CA ASP A 485 5.86 1.33 20.62
C ASP A 485 4.77 1.79 19.64
N ILE A 486 3.52 1.68 20.09
CA ILE A 486 2.35 2.16 19.34
C ILE A 486 1.77 3.34 20.10
N THR A 487 1.60 4.45 19.42
CA THR A 487 1.12 5.69 20.03
C THR A 487 0.13 6.42 19.13
N THR A 488 -0.70 7.26 19.72
CA THR A 488 -1.53 8.23 18.99
C THR A 488 -0.77 9.54 18.88
N ILE A 489 -0.85 10.19 17.73
CA ILE A 489 -0.08 11.39 17.39
C ILE A 489 -1.03 12.51 17.00
N SER A 490 -0.77 13.72 17.49
CA SER A 490 -1.33 14.95 16.95
C SER A 490 -0.30 15.65 16.07
N ILE A 491 -0.69 16.03 14.86
CA ILE A 491 0.19 16.69 13.88
C ILE A 491 0.43 18.13 14.32
N VAL A 492 1.68 18.56 14.30
CA VAL A 492 2.10 19.92 14.66
C VAL A 492 2.82 20.66 13.54
N ASP A 493 3.44 19.95 12.58
CA ASP A 493 4.20 20.54 11.47
C ASP A 493 4.35 19.54 10.31
N TYR A 494 5.00 19.97 9.22
CA TYR A 494 5.18 19.21 7.99
C TYR A 494 6.63 19.16 7.53
N GLY A 495 7.10 17.97 7.20
CA GLY A 495 8.25 17.77 6.35
C GLY A 495 7.88 17.83 4.86
N ARG A 496 8.83 17.51 3.99
CA ARG A 496 8.62 17.52 2.53
C ARG A 496 7.52 16.55 2.07
N ARG A 497 7.44 15.37 2.67
CA ARG A 497 6.46 14.30 2.39
C ARG A 497 6.08 13.52 3.65
N SER A 498 6.23 14.13 4.78
CA SER A 498 5.97 13.56 6.09
C SER A 498 5.28 14.61 6.95
N VAL A 499 4.73 14.20 8.04
CA VAL A 499 4.22 15.08 9.08
C VAL A 499 5.13 15.00 10.30
N THR A 500 5.16 16.09 11.08
CA THR A 500 5.76 16.08 12.42
C THR A 500 4.63 16.06 13.43
N GLY A 501 4.75 15.25 14.45
CA GLY A 501 3.72 15.12 15.46
C GLY A 501 4.29 14.90 16.85
N ILE A 502 3.42 15.04 17.83
CA ILE A 502 3.67 14.75 19.24
C ILE A 502 2.69 13.69 19.72
N PRO A 503 3.03 12.89 20.76
CA PRO A 503 2.07 11.99 21.38
C PRO A 503 0.78 12.72 21.78
N PHE A 504 -0.36 12.05 21.59
CA PHE A 504 -1.67 12.63 21.91
C PHE A 504 -2.53 11.67 22.75
N PRO A 505 -3.20 12.16 23.80
CA PRO A 505 -3.02 13.49 24.39
C PRO A 505 -1.62 13.64 25.02
N LEU A 506 -1.03 14.84 24.92
CA LEU A 506 0.28 15.08 25.52
C LEU A 506 0.11 15.29 27.05
N ASP A 507 0.73 14.43 27.85
CA ASP A 507 0.76 14.63 29.31
C ASP A 507 1.66 15.82 29.66
N ILE A 508 1.02 16.92 30.05
CA ILE A 508 1.72 18.17 30.35
C ILE A 508 2.71 18.03 31.51
N ASN A 509 2.46 17.10 32.44
CA ASN A 509 3.27 16.91 33.63
C ASN A 509 4.53 16.07 33.40
N ASN A 510 4.49 15.13 32.45
CA ASN A 510 5.58 14.18 32.23
C ASN A 510 6.27 14.29 30.86
N CYS A 511 5.68 15.02 29.88
CA CYS A 511 6.26 15.12 28.54
C CYS A 511 7.64 15.82 28.55
N PRO A 512 8.54 15.44 27.62
CA PRO A 512 9.83 16.11 27.47
C PRO A 512 9.69 17.54 26.91
N ALA A 513 10.69 18.39 27.20
CA ALA A 513 10.72 19.77 26.70
C ALA A 513 10.64 19.86 25.17
N SER A 514 11.20 18.87 24.47
CA SER A 514 11.17 18.79 23.01
C SER A 514 9.74 18.70 22.47
N SER A 515 8.88 17.90 23.11
CA SER A 515 7.47 17.76 22.71
C SER A 515 6.69 19.06 22.93
N LEU A 516 6.93 19.76 24.05
CA LEU A 516 6.33 21.09 24.29
C LEU A 516 6.76 22.11 23.24
N MET A 517 8.05 22.19 22.93
CA MET A 517 8.59 23.12 21.94
C MET A 517 8.14 22.84 20.51
N ALA A 518 7.64 21.63 20.23
CA ALA A 518 7.10 21.28 18.92
C ALA A 518 5.68 21.83 18.70
N ILE A 519 4.97 22.21 19.76
CA ILE A 519 3.63 22.78 19.64
C ILE A 519 3.73 24.21 19.09
N PRO A 520 2.96 24.58 18.05
CA PRO A 520 2.91 25.93 17.55
C PRO A 520 2.67 26.96 18.69
N GLY A 521 3.42 28.05 18.71
CA GLY A 521 3.33 29.06 19.77
C GLY A 521 4.15 28.79 21.03
N ILE A 522 4.64 27.55 21.28
CA ILE A 522 5.46 27.22 22.44
C ILE A 522 6.96 27.27 22.09
N GLY A 523 7.57 28.41 22.29
CA GLY A 523 9.01 28.57 22.22
C GLY A 523 9.72 28.04 23.49
N LYS A 524 11.07 28.05 23.44
CA LYS A 524 11.91 27.56 24.54
C LYS A 524 11.58 28.18 25.90
N ALA A 525 11.33 29.48 25.94
CA ALA A 525 11.03 30.21 27.20
C ALA A 525 9.71 29.72 27.83
N ARG A 526 8.64 29.54 27.01
CA ARG A 526 7.36 29.05 27.48
C ARG A 526 7.46 27.60 27.92
N ALA A 527 8.14 26.74 27.14
CA ALA A 527 8.36 25.35 27.52
C ALA A 527 9.07 25.21 28.86
N MET A 528 10.11 26.03 29.11
CA MET A 528 10.83 26.03 30.40
C MET A 528 9.96 26.48 31.54
N ARG A 529 9.12 27.51 31.38
CA ARG A 529 8.16 27.94 32.42
C ARG A 529 7.15 26.85 32.73
N ILE A 530 6.59 26.21 31.70
CA ILE A 530 5.69 25.08 31.90
C ILE A 530 6.37 23.96 32.69
N MET A 531 7.60 23.59 32.36
CA MET A 531 8.34 22.55 33.08
C MET A 531 8.65 22.92 34.54
N GLN A 532 8.95 24.20 34.82
CA GLN A 532 9.23 24.68 36.16
C GLN A 532 7.98 24.75 37.06
N GLY A 533 6.80 24.98 36.46
CA GLY A 533 5.53 25.05 37.17
C GLY A 533 4.85 23.70 37.43
N ARG A 534 5.40 22.59 36.97
CA ARG A 534 4.85 21.27 37.21
C ARG A 534 4.86 20.89 38.70
N PRO A 535 3.85 20.12 39.18
CA PRO A 535 2.72 19.56 38.44
C PRO A 535 1.54 20.54 38.29
N TYR A 536 0.81 20.40 37.15
CA TYR A 536 -0.46 21.10 36.90
C TYR A 536 -1.63 20.17 37.15
N PHE A 537 -2.66 20.64 37.82
CA PHE A 537 -3.88 19.91 38.14
C PHE A 537 -5.09 20.41 37.33
N SER A 538 -4.93 21.53 36.65
CA SER A 538 -5.96 22.11 35.79
C SER A 538 -5.35 22.95 34.66
N ILE A 539 -6.14 23.12 33.58
CA ILE A 539 -5.78 24.05 32.49
C ILE A 539 -5.68 25.51 33.00
N GLY A 540 -6.44 25.84 34.03
CA GLY A 540 -6.37 27.18 34.65
C GLY A 540 -4.98 27.51 35.25
N GLU A 541 -4.35 26.53 35.92
CA GLU A 541 -2.98 26.71 36.47
C GLU A 541 -1.95 26.84 35.34
N LEU A 542 -2.14 26.17 34.20
CA LEU A 542 -1.30 26.31 33.04
C LEU A 542 -1.38 27.73 32.43
N LYS A 543 -2.56 28.38 32.52
CA LYS A 543 -2.75 29.77 32.11
C LYS A 543 -1.77 30.73 32.78
N GLU A 544 -1.57 30.56 34.08
CA GLU A 544 -0.67 31.43 34.84
C GLU A 544 0.80 31.27 34.44
N ALA A 545 1.17 30.10 33.93
CA ALA A 545 2.52 29.84 33.43
C ALA A 545 2.78 30.41 32.03
N LEU A 546 1.72 30.76 31.29
CA LEU A 546 1.80 31.33 29.95
C LEU A 546 1.61 32.86 30.01
N ASP A 547 2.39 33.59 29.21
CA ASP A 547 2.31 35.04 29.08
C ASP A 547 1.27 35.52 28.07
N ASP A 548 0.50 34.59 27.50
CA ASP A 548 -0.50 34.84 26.48
C ASP A 548 -1.68 33.87 26.66
N GLU A 549 -2.81 34.39 27.15
CA GLU A 549 -4.00 33.60 27.41
C GLU A 549 -4.64 32.99 26.14
N SER A 550 -4.44 33.65 24.99
CA SER A 550 -5.00 33.13 23.70
C SER A 550 -4.37 31.80 23.28
N LEU A 551 -3.16 31.51 23.72
CA LEU A 551 -2.48 30.24 23.44
C LEU A 551 -3.14 29.05 24.14
N ILE A 552 -3.90 29.22 25.19
CA ILE A 552 -4.55 28.11 25.87
C ILE A 552 -5.58 27.45 24.98
N ASP A 553 -6.39 28.22 24.27
CA ASP A 553 -7.39 27.69 23.37
C ASP A 553 -6.74 26.95 22.18
N GLU A 554 -5.53 27.37 21.77
CA GLU A 554 -4.73 26.69 20.76
C GLU A 554 -4.04 25.42 21.31
N LEU A 555 -3.66 25.42 22.59
CA LEU A 555 -2.95 24.32 23.24
C LEU A 555 -3.87 23.23 23.78
N ALA A 556 -5.03 23.61 24.32
CA ALA A 556 -5.98 22.68 24.92
C ALA A 556 -6.29 21.45 24.05
N PRO A 557 -6.39 21.57 22.69
CA PRO A 557 -6.57 20.44 21.81
C PRO A 557 -5.42 19.41 21.83
N PHE A 558 -4.22 19.76 22.27
CA PHE A 558 -3.05 18.88 22.28
C PHE A 558 -2.77 18.23 23.63
N LEU A 559 -3.33 18.78 24.71
CA LEU A 559 -2.94 18.43 26.08
C LEU A 559 -3.92 17.48 26.76
N SER A 560 -3.40 16.66 27.68
CA SER A 560 -4.15 16.12 28.81
C SER A 560 -3.48 16.54 30.12
N ILE A 561 -4.31 16.73 31.15
CA ILE A 561 -3.88 16.89 32.53
C ILE A 561 -4.40 15.66 33.26
N ASP A 562 -3.54 14.66 33.44
CA ASP A 562 -3.93 13.42 34.12
C ASP A 562 -4.05 13.64 35.64
N HIS A 563 -5.24 13.45 36.17
CA HIS A 563 -5.53 13.53 37.59
C HIS A 563 -5.16 12.24 38.37
N THR A 564 -4.58 11.23 37.70
CA THR A 564 -4.43 9.88 38.28
C THR A 564 -3.11 9.58 38.96
N ALA A 565 -2.19 10.55 39.11
CA ALA A 565 -0.84 10.29 39.63
C ALA A 565 -0.69 10.43 41.18
N HIS A 566 -1.75 10.63 41.94
CA HIS A 566 -1.66 10.69 43.41
C HIS A 566 -2.78 9.88 44.12
N SER A 567 -2.76 8.56 43.92
CA SER A 567 -3.37 7.64 44.88
C SER A 567 -2.52 6.36 44.94
N GLN A 568 -1.34 6.49 45.49
CA GLN A 568 -0.62 5.42 46.18
C GLN A 568 0.17 6.03 47.34
#